data_b01b9a6bcdb532b42f9e81697798374e
#
_entry.id   b01b9a6bcdb532b42f9e81697798374e
#
_cell.length_a   1.000
_cell.length_b   1.000
_cell.length_c   1.000
_cell.angle_alpha   90.00
_cell.angle_beta   90.00
_cell.angle_gamma   90.00
#
_symmetry.space_group_name_H-M   'P 1'
#
loop_
_entity.id
_entity.type
_entity.pdbx_description
1 polymer ?
#
loop_
_entity_poly.entity_id
_entity_poly.type
_entity_poly.pdbx_seq_one_letter_code
_entity_poly.pdbx_strand_id
1 'polypeptide(L)'
;AAPAWLSALISKGALGQKTRCGIFKKDGKAIKVLDLAAQDYRDSAGEVHADVLAILKNKNPAEKFAQLRASSHPQAQFLWAIFRDIFHYVALHLEGIAHNARDVDFAMRWGFGWSQGPFETWQAAGWKAIAEAVRDDIAAGKAMCDAPLPAWVFARDGVHAAEGSYSASANALQPRSTLPVYQRQIFPERVLGEKAVQGETIWENAGVRLWKLPQLDAEIGILSVTSRNHTLGRDVILGVQ
;
A
#
# COMPACT_ATOMS: atom_id res chain seq x y z
N ALA A 1 -5.04 -27.48 -6.61
CA ALA A 1 -3.85 -28.22 -7.04
C ALA A 1 -2.83 -27.22 -7.62
N ALA A 2 -1.51 -27.50 -7.47
CA ALA A 2 -0.48 -26.65 -8.06
C ALA A 2 -0.56 -26.69 -9.60
N PRO A 3 -0.32 -25.57 -10.30
CA PRO A 3 -0.27 -25.55 -11.75
C PRO A 3 0.80 -26.51 -12.30
N ALA A 4 0.56 -27.12 -13.46
CA ALA A 4 1.46 -28.12 -14.05
C ALA A 4 2.90 -27.58 -14.27
N TRP A 5 3.03 -26.32 -14.69
CA TRP A 5 4.34 -25.66 -14.84
C TRP A 5 5.12 -25.56 -13.51
N LEU A 6 4.43 -25.31 -12.39
CA LEU A 6 5.06 -25.24 -11.08
C LEU A 6 5.54 -26.62 -10.62
N SER A 7 4.70 -27.65 -10.82
CA SER A 7 5.07 -29.03 -10.54
C SER A 7 6.28 -29.47 -11.37
N ALA A 8 6.35 -29.06 -12.65
CA ALA A 8 7.49 -29.33 -13.52
C ALA A 8 8.79 -28.64 -13.03
N LEU A 9 8.72 -27.40 -12.54
CA LEU A 9 9.88 -26.73 -11.94
C LEU A 9 10.37 -27.44 -10.69
N ILE A 10 9.45 -27.83 -9.80
CA ILE A 10 9.78 -28.57 -8.58
C ILE A 10 10.47 -29.90 -8.93
N SER A 11 9.93 -30.66 -9.89
CA SER A 11 10.50 -31.94 -10.31
C SER A 11 11.90 -31.80 -10.94
N LYS A 12 12.18 -30.65 -11.56
CA LYS A 12 13.51 -30.31 -12.12
C LYS A 12 14.48 -29.75 -11.05
N GLY A 13 14.07 -29.63 -9.80
CA GLY A 13 14.87 -29.04 -8.73
C GLY A 13 15.05 -27.50 -8.86
N ALA A 14 14.24 -26.86 -9.68
CA ALA A 14 14.27 -25.40 -9.89
C ALA A 14 13.43 -24.69 -8.81
N LEU A 15 13.95 -24.61 -7.58
CA LEU A 15 13.25 -24.20 -6.37
C LEU A 15 13.44 -22.70 -6.01
N GLY A 16 14.08 -21.94 -6.89
CA GLY A 16 14.32 -20.51 -6.68
C GLY A 16 15.79 -20.14 -6.45
N GLN A 17 16.03 -19.07 -5.72
CA GLN A 17 17.37 -18.50 -5.56
C GLN A 17 18.39 -19.49 -4.97
N LYS A 18 18.01 -20.33 -4.04
CA LYS A 18 18.90 -21.33 -3.38
C LYS A 18 19.42 -22.35 -4.38
N THR A 19 18.64 -22.71 -5.40
CA THR A 19 19.02 -23.60 -6.49
C THR A 19 19.47 -22.86 -7.75
N ARG A 20 19.61 -21.53 -7.68
CA ARG A 20 19.97 -20.63 -8.78
C ARG A 20 19.00 -20.65 -9.97
N CYS A 21 17.88 -21.31 -9.83
CA CYS A 21 16.89 -21.52 -10.87
C CYS A 21 15.50 -21.69 -10.25
N GLY A 22 14.49 -21.02 -10.82
CA GLY A 22 13.08 -21.07 -10.41
C GLY A 22 12.24 -20.46 -11.53
N ILE A 23 11.28 -19.60 -11.21
CA ILE A 23 10.58 -18.78 -12.22
C ILE A 23 11.57 -17.86 -12.94
N PHE A 24 12.56 -17.36 -12.19
CA PHE A 24 13.69 -16.63 -12.75
C PHE A 24 14.97 -17.46 -12.66
N LYS A 25 15.84 -17.32 -13.67
CA LYS A 25 17.15 -17.95 -13.73
C LYS A 25 18.22 -16.90 -14.01
N LYS A 26 19.26 -16.90 -13.19
CA LYS A 26 20.43 -16.04 -13.44
C LYS A 26 21.36 -16.74 -14.42
N ASP A 27 21.68 -16.05 -15.52
CA ASP A 27 22.61 -16.51 -16.56
C ASP A 27 23.70 -15.44 -16.74
N GLY A 28 24.85 -15.64 -16.09
CA GLY A 28 25.87 -14.62 -16.00
C GLY A 28 25.38 -13.34 -15.31
N LYS A 29 25.34 -12.23 -16.06
CA LYS A 29 24.78 -10.94 -15.61
C LYS A 29 23.29 -10.77 -15.97
N ALA A 30 22.73 -11.62 -16.84
CA ALA A 30 21.34 -11.55 -17.26
C ALA A 30 20.42 -12.29 -16.31
N ILE A 31 19.18 -11.81 -16.19
CA ILE A 31 18.08 -12.51 -15.51
C ILE A 31 17.10 -12.95 -16.58
N LYS A 32 16.93 -14.26 -16.72
CA LYS A 32 15.94 -14.88 -17.61
C LYS A 32 14.67 -15.21 -16.85
N VAL A 33 13.54 -15.22 -17.52
CA VAL A 33 12.23 -15.58 -16.98
C VAL A 33 11.68 -16.82 -17.69
N LEU A 34 11.00 -17.69 -16.95
CA LEU A 34 10.35 -18.86 -17.51
C LEU A 34 9.23 -18.43 -18.47
N ASP A 35 9.31 -18.87 -19.72
CA ASP A 35 8.22 -18.82 -20.66
C ASP A 35 7.32 -20.04 -20.46
N LEU A 36 6.07 -19.81 -20.07
CA LEU A 36 5.14 -20.90 -19.74
C LEU A 36 4.70 -21.69 -20.96
N ALA A 37 4.69 -21.08 -22.15
CA ALA A 37 4.31 -21.74 -23.38
C ALA A 37 5.46 -22.60 -23.94
N ALA A 38 6.67 -22.03 -23.95
CA ALA A 38 7.87 -22.73 -24.40
C ALA A 38 8.42 -23.73 -23.38
N GLN A 39 8.02 -23.63 -22.11
CA GLN A 39 8.58 -24.40 -20.97
C GLN A 39 10.09 -24.26 -20.82
N ASP A 40 10.65 -23.12 -21.27
CA ASP A 40 12.07 -22.79 -21.25
C ASP A 40 12.27 -21.32 -20.87
N TYR A 41 13.53 -20.92 -20.67
CA TYR A 41 13.88 -19.57 -20.22
C TYR A 41 14.12 -18.64 -21.41
N ARG A 42 13.50 -17.47 -21.37
CA ARG A 42 13.74 -16.35 -22.28
C ARG A 42 14.30 -15.14 -21.55
N ASP A 43 14.87 -14.20 -22.26
CA ASP A 43 15.32 -12.95 -21.66
C ASP A 43 14.15 -12.20 -21.02
N SER A 44 14.39 -11.66 -19.83
CA SER A 44 13.42 -10.83 -19.14
C SER A 44 13.37 -9.45 -19.81
N ALA A 45 12.48 -9.30 -20.79
CA ALA A 45 12.19 -8.02 -21.42
C ALA A 45 11.09 -7.32 -20.62
N GLY A 46 11.47 -6.42 -19.70
CA GLY A 46 10.55 -5.80 -18.75
C GLY A 46 10.39 -4.30 -18.96
N GLU A 47 10.06 -3.83 -20.15
CA GLU A 47 9.68 -2.43 -20.34
C GLU A 47 8.18 -2.22 -20.07
N VAL A 48 7.87 -1.20 -19.28
CA VAL A 48 6.49 -0.76 -19.09
C VAL A 48 6.08 0.03 -20.34
N HIS A 49 4.97 -0.38 -20.97
CA HIS A 49 4.44 0.34 -22.14
C HIS A 49 4.16 1.81 -21.81
N ALA A 50 4.40 2.70 -22.76
CA ALA A 50 4.30 4.14 -22.55
C ALA A 50 2.93 4.59 -22.00
N ASP A 51 1.83 4.03 -22.52
CA ASP A 51 0.48 4.35 -22.05
C ASP A 51 0.25 3.90 -20.60
N VAL A 52 0.76 2.73 -20.23
CA VAL A 52 0.67 2.22 -18.85
C VAL A 52 1.53 3.07 -17.92
N LEU A 53 2.72 3.47 -18.37
CA LEU A 53 3.58 4.38 -17.62
C LEU A 53 2.91 5.74 -17.39
N ALA A 54 2.17 6.26 -18.39
CA ALA A 54 1.39 7.50 -18.24
C ALA A 54 0.30 7.35 -17.16
N ILE A 55 -0.44 6.23 -17.15
CA ILE A 55 -1.42 5.92 -16.11
C ILE A 55 -0.74 5.87 -14.72
N LEU A 56 0.39 5.18 -14.60
CA LEU A 56 1.11 5.04 -13.33
C LEU A 56 1.63 6.38 -12.79
N LYS A 57 1.97 7.33 -13.66
CA LYS A 57 2.40 8.69 -13.30
C LYS A 57 1.25 9.60 -12.85
N ASN A 58 -0.01 9.22 -13.08
CA ASN A 58 -1.15 10.01 -12.61
C ASN A 58 -1.11 10.10 -11.08
N LYS A 59 -1.17 11.33 -10.56
CA LYS A 59 -1.10 11.61 -9.11
C LYS A 59 -2.45 11.46 -8.41
N ASN A 60 -3.55 11.47 -9.17
CA ASN A 60 -4.89 11.24 -8.65
C ASN A 60 -5.17 9.72 -8.57
N PRO A 61 -5.26 9.11 -7.37
CA PRO A 61 -5.45 7.67 -7.24
C PRO A 61 -6.76 7.18 -7.87
N ALA A 62 -7.85 7.93 -7.74
CA ALA A 62 -9.15 7.55 -8.30
C ALA A 62 -9.10 7.47 -9.83
N GLU A 63 -8.53 8.48 -10.48
CA GLU A 63 -8.35 8.48 -11.94
C GLU A 63 -7.40 7.37 -12.38
N LYS A 64 -6.29 7.16 -11.66
CA LYS A 64 -5.32 6.09 -11.95
C LYS A 64 -6.01 4.73 -12.00
N PHE A 65 -6.78 4.37 -10.97
CA PHE A 65 -7.45 3.09 -10.91
C PHE A 65 -8.57 2.96 -11.93
N ALA A 66 -9.31 4.03 -12.21
CA ALA A 66 -10.29 4.06 -13.30
C ALA A 66 -9.64 3.80 -14.65
N GLN A 67 -8.50 4.43 -14.94
CA GLN A 67 -7.73 4.24 -16.18
C GLN A 67 -7.13 2.83 -16.29
N LEU A 68 -6.58 2.26 -15.20
CA LEU A 68 -6.10 0.87 -15.18
C LEU A 68 -7.21 -0.11 -15.54
N ARG A 69 -8.39 0.06 -14.95
CA ARG A 69 -9.56 -0.80 -15.22
C ARG A 69 -10.09 -0.65 -16.64
N ALA A 70 -10.14 0.56 -17.17
CA ALA A 70 -10.65 0.86 -18.50
C ALA A 70 -9.69 0.47 -19.65
N SER A 71 -8.40 0.37 -19.37
CA SER A 71 -7.40 0.06 -20.39
C SER A 71 -7.50 -1.39 -20.83
N SER A 72 -7.46 -1.63 -22.15
CA SER A 72 -7.35 -2.97 -22.73
C SER A 72 -5.91 -3.50 -22.77
N HIS A 73 -4.92 -2.69 -22.40
CA HIS A 73 -3.52 -3.09 -22.43
C HIS A 73 -3.24 -4.19 -21.38
N PRO A 74 -2.57 -5.32 -21.75
CA PRO A 74 -2.36 -6.45 -20.85
C PRO A 74 -1.66 -6.09 -19.54
N GLN A 75 -0.67 -5.19 -19.57
CA GLN A 75 0.02 -4.74 -18.36
C GLN A 75 -0.89 -3.94 -17.42
N ALA A 76 -1.80 -3.12 -17.96
CA ALA A 76 -2.77 -2.39 -17.15
C ALA A 76 -3.80 -3.34 -16.52
N GLN A 77 -4.30 -4.30 -17.30
CA GLN A 77 -5.22 -5.34 -16.83
C GLN A 77 -4.56 -6.22 -15.75
N PHE A 78 -3.28 -6.54 -15.90
CA PHE A 78 -2.52 -7.28 -14.89
C PHE A 78 -2.42 -6.50 -13.58
N LEU A 79 -2.08 -5.20 -13.65
CA LEU A 79 -2.00 -4.35 -12.47
C LEU A 79 -3.37 -4.21 -11.78
N TRP A 80 -4.44 -3.98 -12.57
CA TRP A 80 -5.80 -3.95 -12.01
C TRP A 80 -6.14 -5.27 -11.31
N ALA A 81 -5.87 -6.41 -11.93
CA ALA A 81 -6.16 -7.73 -11.38
C ALA A 81 -5.45 -7.95 -10.03
N ILE A 82 -4.17 -7.56 -9.91
CA ILE A 82 -3.43 -7.66 -8.64
C ILE A 82 -4.10 -6.83 -7.55
N PHE A 83 -4.39 -5.55 -7.81
CA PHE A 83 -5.01 -4.69 -6.80
C PHE A 83 -6.42 -5.14 -6.45
N ARG A 84 -7.24 -5.51 -7.45
CA ARG A 84 -8.57 -6.08 -7.23
C ARG A 84 -8.53 -7.27 -6.28
N ASP A 85 -7.65 -8.23 -6.53
CA ASP A 85 -7.58 -9.45 -5.75
C ASP A 85 -6.97 -9.20 -4.35
N ILE A 86 -6.06 -8.24 -4.20
CA ILE A 86 -5.59 -7.77 -2.89
C ILE A 86 -6.73 -7.12 -2.10
N PHE A 87 -7.50 -6.20 -2.70
CA PHE A 87 -8.63 -5.55 -2.04
C PHE A 87 -9.68 -6.57 -1.62
N HIS A 88 -10.00 -7.51 -2.50
CA HIS A 88 -10.92 -8.60 -2.23
C HIS A 88 -10.43 -9.46 -1.06
N TYR A 89 -9.19 -9.89 -1.09
CA TYR A 89 -8.58 -10.71 -0.04
C TYR A 89 -8.61 -10.04 1.33
N VAL A 90 -8.15 -8.78 1.43
CA VAL A 90 -8.10 -8.09 2.73
C VAL A 90 -9.50 -7.80 3.27
N ALA A 91 -10.50 -7.58 2.40
CA ALA A 91 -11.88 -7.41 2.84
C ALA A 91 -12.48 -8.70 3.40
N LEU A 92 -12.27 -9.83 2.74
CA LEU A 92 -12.77 -11.13 3.18
C LEU A 92 -12.14 -11.58 4.50
N HIS A 93 -10.87 -11.30 4.69
CA HIS A 93 -10.09 -11.88 5.79
C HIS A 93 -9.81 -10.91 6.94
N LEU A 94 -10.24 -9.64 6.85
CA LEU A 94 -9.93 -8.63 7.87
C LEU A 94 -10.18 -9.11 9.30
N GLU A 95 -11.33 -9.73 9.55
CA GLU A 95 -11.71 -10.22 10.88
C GLU A 95 -10.78 -11.31 11.41
N GLY A 96 -10.30 -12.19 10.52
CA GLY A 96 -9.46 -13.32 10.90
C GLY A 96 -7.96 -13.03 10.99
N ILE A 97 -7.49 -11.95 10.36
CA ILE A 97 -6.05 -11.66 10.25
C ILE A 97 -5.59 -10.44 11.04
N ALA A 98 -6.50 -9.55 11.45
CA ALA A 98 -6.14 -8.30 12.12
C ALA A 98 -7.26 -7.78 13.01
N HIS A 99 -6.90 -6.98 14.02
CA HIS A 99 -7.89 -6.34 14.88
C HIS A 99 -8.65 -5.23 14.14
N ASN A 100 -7.99 -4.54 13.22
CA ASN A 100 -8.58 -3.47 12.41
C ASN A 100 -7.79 -3.26 11.11
N ALA A 101 -8.32 -2.42 10.22
CA ALA A 101 -7.72 -2.13 8.91
C ALA A 101 -6.32 -1.51 8.98
N ARG A 102 -6.01 -0.73 10.04
CA ARG A 102 -4.67 -0.15 10.28
C ARG A 102 -3.60 -1.22 10.40
N ASP A 103 -3.88 -2.31 11.11
CA ASP A 103 -2.89 -3.36 11.34
C ASP A 103 -2.51 -4.04 10.02
N VAL A 104 -3.48 -4.24 9.12
CA VAL A 104 -3.23 -4.76 7.76
C VAL A 104 -2.35 -3.80 6.95
N ASP A 105 -2.69 -2.51 6.97
CA ASP A 105 -1.94 -1.51 6.21
C ASP A 105 -0.51 -1.37 6.71
N PHE A 106 -0.31 -1.31 8.02
CA PHE A 106 1.04 -1.26 8.59
C PHE A 106 1.83 -2.54 8.39
N ALA A 107 1.20 -3.71 8.41
CA ALA A 107 1.88 -4.96 8.09
C ALA A 107 2.47 -4.94 6.68
N MET A 108 1.73 -4.40 5.70
CA MET A 108 2.21 -4.27 4.33
C MET A 108 3.26 -3.15 4.18
N ARG A 109 3.07 -2.02 4.85
CA ARG A 109 4.04 -0.91 4.82
C ARG A 109 5.37 -1.32 5.44
N TRP A 110 5.36 -1.93 6.61
CA TRP A 110 6.59 -2.31 7.33
C TRP A 110 7.20 -3.62 6.83
N GLY A 111 6.37 -4.59 6.44
CA GLY A 111 6.84 -5.89 5.96
C GLY A 111 7.37 -5.87 4.52
N PHE A 112 6.80 -5.03 3.67
CA PHE A 112 7.10 -5.00 2.23
C PHE A 112 7.58 -3.63 1.73
N GLY A 113 7.68 -2.62 2.59
CA GLY A 113 8.14 -1.28 2.22
C GLY A 113 7.13 -0.51 1.35
N TRP A 114 5.83 -0.82 1.43
CA TRP A 114 4.81 -0.09 0.70
C TRP A 114 4.63 1.31 1.28
N SER A 115 4.35 2.28 0.41
CA SER A 115 4.06 3.66 0.84
C SER A 115 2.66 3.79 1.46
N GLN A 116 1.71 2.98 1.01
CA GLN A 116 0.35 2.87 1.51
C GLN A 116 -0.02 1.40 1.58
N GLY A 117 -0.77 1.02 2.61
CA GLY A 117 -1.32 -0.32 2.69
C GLY A 117 -2.50 -0.53 1.74
N PRO A 118 -3.04 -1.75 1.67
CA PRO A 118 -4.13 -2.08 0.76
C PRO A 118 -5.40 -1.28 1.00
N PHE A 119 -5.81 -1.09 2.25
CA PHE A 119 -7.00 -0.31 2.57
C PHE A 119 -6.81 1.19 2.34
N GLU A 120 -5.64 1.74 2.67
CA GLU A 120 -5.28 3.12 2.34
C GLU A 120 -5.35 3.35 0.82
N THR A 121 -4.78 2.43 0.05
CA THR A 121 -4.78 2.49 -1.43
C THR A 121 -6.21 2.42 -1.97
N TRP A 122 -7.03 1.50 -1.48
CA TRP A 122 -8.43 1.37 -1.86
C TRP A 122 -9.22 2.65 -1.55
N GLN A 123 -9.11 3.15 -0.32
CA GLN A 123 -9.85 4.35 0.10
C GLN A 123 -9.41 5.59 -0.69
N ALA A 124 -8.11 5.75 -0.96
CA ALA A 124 -7.60 6.84 -1.81
C ALA A 124 -8.07 6.74 -3.27
N ALA A 125 -8.26 5.52 -3.77
CA ALA A 125 -8.76 5.25 -5.13
C ALA A 125 -10.28 5.46 -5.28
N GLY A 126 -10.99 5.72 -4.20
CA GLY A 126 -12.45 5.89 -4.19
C GLY A 126 -13.17 4.61 -3.76
N TRP A 127 -13.42 4.50 -2.47
CA TRP A 127 -13.89 3.28 -1.79
C TRP A 127 -15.07 2.61 -2.50
N LYS A 128 -16.18 3.33 -2.74
CA LYS A 128 -17.40 2.77 -3.35
C LYS A 128 -17.19 2.33 -4.79
N ALA A 129 -16.53 3.17 -5.59
CA ALA A 129 -16.29 2.86 -7.00
C ALA A 129 -15.41 1.61 -7.17
N ILE A 130 -14.41 1.45 -6.31
CA ILE A 130 -13.57 0.25 -6.29
C ILE A 130 -14.34 -0.97 -5.78
N ALA A 131 -15.17 -0.83 -4.73
CA ALA A 131 -16.02 -1.91 -4.22
C ALA A 131 -16.97 -2.45 -5.31
N GLU A 132 -17.62 -1.56 -6.05
CA GLU A 132 -18.49 -1.92 -7.17
C GLU A 132 -17.69 -2.60 -8.30
N ALA A 133 -16.53 -2.07 -8.64
CA ALA A 133 -15.65 -2.65 -9.66
C ALA A 133 -15.20 -4.07 -9.28
N VAL A 134 -14.83 -4.30 -8.02
CA VAL A 134 -14.46 -5.64 -7.52
C VAL A 134 -15.66 -6.58 -7.57
N ARG A 135 -16.84 -6.14 -7.10
CA ARG A 135 -18.08 -6.92 -7.16
C ARG A 135 -18.41 -7.35 -8.60
N ASP A 136 -18.32 -6.40 -9.53
CA ASP A 136 -18.63 -6.66 -10.95
C ASP A 136 -17.66 -7.68 -11.56
N ASP A 137 -16.37 -7.57 -11.21
CA ASP A 137 -15.34 -8.51 -11.68
C ASP A 137 -15.48 -9.90 -11.03
N ILE A 138 -15.94 -10.00 -9.78
CA ILE A 138 -16.29 -11.28 -9.16
C ILE A 138 -17.46 -11.92 -9.93
N ALA A 139 -18.53 -11.16 -10.18
CA ALA A 139 -19.69 -11.64 -10.94
C ALA A 139 -19.34 -12.06 -12.37
N ALA A 140 -18.33 -11.41 -12.98
CA ALA A 140 -17.84 -11.74 -14.31
C ALA A 140 -16.82 -12.90 -14.32
N GLY A 141 -16.53 -13.53 -13.17
CA GLY A 141 -15.54 -14.63 -13.06
C GLY A 141 -14.08 -14.22 -13.31
N LYS A 142 -13.76 -12.95 -13.15
CA LYS A 142 -12.40 -12.40 -13.36
C LYS A 142 -11.54 -12.42 -12.10
N ALA A 143 -12.15 -12.44 -10.91
CA ALA A 143 -11.44 -12.47 -9.65
C ALA A 143 -10.85 -13.87 -9.35
N MET A 144 -9.80 -13.92 -8.53
CA MET A 144 -9.20 -15.19 -8.11
C MET A 144 -10.10 -16.03 -7.20
N CYS A 145 -11.08 -15.39 -6.55
CA CYS A 145 -12.05 -16.02 -5.66
C CYS A 145 -13.45 -15.53 -6.04
N ASP A 146 -14.45 -16.39 -5.93
CA ASP A 146 -15.86 -16.12 -6.22
C ASP A 146 -16.67 -15.68 -5.00
N ALA A 147 -16.06 -15.67 -3.81
CA ALA A 147 -16.72 -15.23 -2.59
C ALA A 147 -17.15 -13.75 -2.70
N PRO A 148 -18.38 -13.42 -2.33
CA PRO A 148 -18.85 -12.03 -2.40
C PRO A 148 -18.11 -11.15 -1.40
N LEU A 149 -17.94 -9.86 -1.74
CA LEU A 149 -17.44 -8.88 -0.77
C LEU A 149 -18.36 -8.83 0.47
N PRO A 150 -17.77 -8.73 1.67
CA PRO A 150 -18.56 -8.59 2.91
C PRO A 150 -19.51 -7.37 2.87
N ALA A 151 -20.67 -7.50 3.45
CA ALA A 151 -21.69 -6.43 3.46
C ALA A 151 -21.20 -5.10 4.06
N TRP A 152 -20.28 -5.17 5.03
CA TRP A 152 -19.72 -3.98 5.66
C TRP A 152 -18.96 -3.08 4.67
N VAL A 153 -18.44 -3.62 3.57
CA VAL A 153 -17.75 -2.85 2.53
C VAL A 153 -18.68 -1.82 1.89
N PHE A 154 -19.94 -2.21 1.64
CA PHE A 154 -20.94 -1.35 0.99
C PHE A 154 -21.66 -0.42 1.98
N ALA A 155 -21.61 -0.72 3.27
CA ALA A 155 -22.20 0.10 4.32
C ALA A 155 -21.33 1.30 4.74
N ARG A 156 -20.14 1.49 4.11
CA ARG A 156 -19.13 2.49 4.50
C ARG A 156 -18.59 3.25 3.30
N ASP A 157 -18.00 4.40 3.59
CA ASP A 157 -17.27 5.23 2.60
C ASP A 157 -15.74 5.06 2.70
N GLY A 158 -15.29 4.15 3.56
CA GLY A 158 -13.89 3.86 3.86
C GLY A 158 -13.73 3.15 5.19
N VAL A 159 -12.49 2.85 5.54
CA VAL A 159 -12.11 2.15 6.78
C VAL A 159 -11.25 2.99 7.70
N HIS A 160 -10.70 4.11 7.22
CA HIS A 160 -9.88 5.02 8.01
C HIS A 160 -10.55 6.38 8.11
N ALA A 161 -10.61 6.91 9.33
CA ALA A 161 -11.13 8.22 9.66
C ALA A 161 -10.29 8.86 10.77
N ALA A 162 -10.60 10.11 11.13
CA ALA A 162 -9.92 10.81 12.22
C ALA A 162 -10.12 10.11 13.58
N GLU A 163 -11.23 9.40 13.74
CA GLU A 163 -11.63 8.70 14.96
C GLU A 163 -10.99 7.32 15.10
N GLY A 164 -10.41 6.79 14.01
CA GLY A 164 -9.76 5.49 14.04
C GLY A 164 -9.90 4.68 12.75
N SER A 165 -9.62 3.40 12.85
CA SER A 165 -9.69 2.44 11.74
C SER A 165 -10.71 1.36 12.00
N TYR A 166 -11.41 0.93 10.96
CA TYR A 166 -12.49 -0.06 11.06
C TYR A 166 -11.99 -1.42 11.52
N SER A 167 -12.70 -1.98 12.47
CA SER A 167 -12.59 -3.36 12.93
C SER A 167 -13.82 -4.15 12.48
N ALA A 168 -13.61 -5.25 11.75
CA ALA A 168 -14.70 -6.09 11.28
C ALA A 168 -15.37 -6.85 12.44
N SER A 169 -14.60 -7.34 13.40
CA SER A 169 -15.11 -8.04 14.59
C SER A 169 -15.96 -7.14 15.51
N ALA A 170 -15.56 -5.87 15.68
CA ALA A 170 -16.30 -4.91 16.47
C ALA A 170 -17.39 -4.19 15.67
N ASN A 171 -17.40 -4.31 14.35
CA ASN A 171 -18.23 -3.54 13.42
C ASN A 171 -18.24 -2.03 13.69
N ALA A 172 -17.07 -1.48 14.09
CA ALA A 172 -16.92 -0.08 14.49
C ALA A 172 -15.51 0.43 14.17
N LEU A 173 -15.35 1.75 14.18
CA LEU A 173 -14.02 2.36 14.17
C LEU A 173 -13.34 2.13 15.53
N GLN A 174 -12.11 1.68 15.48
CA GLN A 174 -11.24 1.50 16.65
C GLN A 174 -10.24 2.64 16.69
N PRO A 175 -10.18 3.40 17.79
CA PRO A 175 -9.22 4.47 17.94
C PRO A 175 -7.79 3.92 17.98
N ARG A 176 -6.81 4.81 17.82
CA ARG A 176 -5.43 4.46 18.02
C ARG A 176 -5.20 3.96 19.44
N SER A 177 -4.31 2.99 19.61
CA SER A 177 -3.96 2.46 20.94
C SER A 177 -3.52 3.58 21.90
N THR A 178 -4.07 3.56 23.11
CA THR A 178 -3.76 4.49 24.19
C THR A 178 -2.65 4.00 25.11
N LEU A 179 -1.95 2.91 24.75
CA LEU A 179 -0.81 2.45 25.52
C LEU A 179 0.27 3.53 25.63
N PRO A 180 0.93 3.68 26.78
CA PRO A 180 1.90 4.76 27.02
C PRO A 180 3.03 4.83 25.98
N VAL A 181 3.45 3.68 25.43
CA VAL A 181 4.46 3.60 24.38
C VAL A 181 4.03 4.33 23.11
N TYR A 182 2.74 4.28 22.74
CA TYR A 182 2.21 4.97 21.57
C TYR A 182 1.88 6.44 21.85
N GLN A 183 1.44 6.77 23.08
CA GLN A 183 1.16 8.14 23.46
C GLN A 183 2.43 9.03 23.51
N ARG A 184 3.59 8.44 23.78
CA ARG A 184 4.89 9.13 23.78
C ARG A 184 5.45 9.42 22.39
N GLN A 185 4.84 8.89 21.32
CA GLN A 185 5.31 9.14 19.96
C GLN A 185 4.96 10.56 19.51
N ILE A 186 5.97 11.39 19.31
CA ILE A 186 5.81 12.76 18.79
C ILE A 186 5.45 12.75 17.31
N PHE A 187 6.03 11.84 16.54
CA PHE A 187 5.81 11.66 15.10
C PHE A 187 5.31 10.24 14.77
N PRO A 188 4.10 9.90 15.24
CA PRO A 188 3.56 8.58 14.94
C PRO A 188 3.31 8.42 13.43
N GLU A 189 3.62 7.26 12.89
CA GLU A 189 3.15 6.90 11.56
C GLU A 189 1.62 6.94 11.52
N ARG A 190 1.08 7.49 10.45
CA ARG A 190 -0.35 7.71 10.27
C ARG A 190 -0.87 6.92 9.09
N VAL A 191 -2.12 6.50 9.16
CA VAL A 191 -2.89 6.03 8.03
C VAL A 191 -3.72 7.17 7.45
N LEU A 192 -4.28 6.95 6.28
CA LEU A 192 -5.17 7.90 5.61
C LEU A 192 -6.30 8.34 6.57
N GLY A 193 -6.62 9.64 6.59
CA GLY A 193 -7.66 10.22 7.46
C GLY A 193 -7.17 10.66 8.85
N GLU A 194 -6.05 10.15 9.35
CA GLU A 194 -5.51 10.58 10.64
C GLU A 194 -4.87 11.98 10.56
N LYS A 195 -5.15 12.78 11.58
CA LYS A 195 -4.58 14.13 11.70
C LYS A 195 -3.13 14.07 12.19
N ALA A 196 -2.31 14.98 11.65
CA ALA A 196 -0.98 15.21 12.22
C ALA A 196 -1.10 15.72 13.65
N VAL A 197 -0.13 15.34 14.51
CA VAL A 197 0.04 16.00 15.79
C VAL A 197 0.37 17.48 15.53
N GLN A 198 -0.50 18.36 16.00
CA GLN A 198 -0.32 19.81 15.90
C GLN A 198 0.12 20.33 17.26
N GLY A 199 1.38 20.82 17.33
CA GLY A 199 1.84 21.56 18.51
C GLY A 199 1.72 23.06 18.29
N GLU A 200 2.08 23.84 19.28
CA GLU A 200 2.17 25.29 19.21
C GLU A 200 3.46 25.70 18.52
N THR A 201 3.36 26.36 17.36
CA THR A 201 4.52 26.92 16.66
C THR A 201 5.01 28.15 17.41
N ILE A 202 6.28 28.11 17.80
CA ILE A 202 6.96 29.27 18.40
C ILE A 202 7.50 30.15 17.28
N TRP A 203 8.14 29.53 16.29
CA TRP A 203 8.73 30.21 15.14
C TRP A 203 8.93 29.22 13.98
N GLU A 204 8.85 29.70 12.74
CA GLU A 204 9.12 28.88 11.55
C GLU A 204 9.58 29.69 10.35
N ASN A 205 10.30 29.06 9.44
CA ASN A 205 10.61 29.53 8.11
C ASN A 205 10.43 28.37 7.10
N ALA A 206 10.87 28.56 5.86
CA ALA A 206 10.76 27.52 4.81
C ALA A 206 11.58 26.26 5.10
N GLY A 207 12.56 26.31 5.98
CA GLY A 207 13.49 25.20 6.27
C GLY A 207 13.29 24.51 7.61
N VAL A 208 12.77 25.22 8.60
CA VAL A 208 12.63 24.72 9.98
C VAL A 208 11.37 25.23 10.65
N ARG A 209 10.89 24.47 11.62
CA ARG A 209 9.84 24.85 12.55
C ARG A 209 10.28 24.59 13.98
N LEU A 210 10.29 25.59 14.82
CA LEU A 210 10.43 25.46 16.29
C LEU A 210 9.03 25.47 16.90
N TRP A 211 8.69 24.44 17.65
CA TRP A 211 7.36 24.24 18.21
C TRP A 211 7.42 23.47 19.51
N LYS A 212 6.31 23.38 20.22
CA LYS A 212 6.19 22.60 21.45
C LYS A 212 4.86 21.85 21.52
N LEU A 213 4.83 20.84 22.36
CA LEU A 213 3.66 20.03 22.70
C LEU A 213 3.40 20.16 24.20
N PRO A 214 2.68 21.20 24.65
CA PRO A 214 2.45 21.47 26.08
C PRO A 214 1.77 20.30 26.81
N GLN A 215 0.97 19.49 26.08
CA GLN A 215 0.32 18.29 26.62
C GLN A 215 1.30 17.15 26.96
N LEU A 216 2.51 17.15 26.40
CA LEU A 216 3.58 16.21 26.76
C LEU A 216 4.55 16.86 27.77
N ASP A 217 5.10 18.02 27.40
CA ASP A 217 6.00 18.81 28.22
C ASP A 217 6.06 20.24 27.68
N ALA A 218 5.68 21.22 28.51
CA ALA A 218 5.64 22.62 28.11
C ALA A 218 7.03 23.28 28.06
N GLU A 219 8.04 22.69 28.67
CA GLU A 219 9.41 23.22 28.73
C GLU A 219 10.28 22.73 27.56
N ILE A 220 9.83 21.70 26.81
CA ILE A 220 10.59 21.12 25.70
C ILE A 220 10.21 21.81 24.38
N GLY A 221 11.20 22.45 23.75
CA GLY A 221 11.12 22.92 22.38
C GLY A 221 11.54 21.84 21.39
N ILE A 222 10.78 21.66 20.32
CA ILE A 222 11.05 20.70 19.24
C ILE A 222 11.44 21.49 17.99
N LEU A 223 12.67 21.27 17.51
CA LEU A 223 13.12 21.83 16.23
C LEU A 223 12.95 20.77 15.14
N SER A 224 12.09 21.04 14.18
CA SER A 224 11.83 20.17 13.04
C SER A 224 12.40 20.78 11.75
N VAL A 225 13.16 19.99 10.99
CA VAL A 225 13.59 20.35 9.65
C VAL A 225 12.43 20.05 8.68
N THR A 226 11.89 21.11 8.06
CA THR A 226 10.69 21.05 7.18
C THR A 226 11.04 21.10 5.70
N SER A 227 12.32 21.33 5.35
CA SER A 227 12.80 21.32 3.98
C SER A 227 12.56 20.00 3.27
N ARG A 228 12.44 20.04 1.94
CA ARG A 228 12.26 18.82 1.13
C ARG A 228 13.38 17.81 1.39
N ASN A 229 13.01 16.57 1.68
CA ASN A 229 13.93 15.47 2.07
C ASN A 229 14.80 15.79 3.28
N HIS A 230 14.36 16.72 4.15
CA HIS A 230 15.11 17.18 5.34
C HIS A 230 16.55 17.63 5.02
N THR A 231 16.74 18.21 3.82
CA THR A 231 18.06 18.68 3.39
C THR A 231 18.45 19.95 4.13
N LEU A 232 19.73 20.05 4.54
CA LEU A 232 20.29 21.21 5.22
C LEU A 232 20.67 22.31 4.23
N GLY A 233 19.65 23.04 3.73
CA GLY A 233 19.83 24.18 2.86
C GLY A 233 19.97 25.51 3.63
N ARG A 234 20.04 26.63 2.88
CA ARG A 234 20.18 27.98 3.45
C ARG A 234 19.12 28.30 4.48
N ASP A 235 17.86 28.00 4.18
CA ASP A 235 16.74 28.32 5.08
C ASP A 235 16.80 27.54 6.40
N VAL A 236 17.35 26.30 6.37
CA VAL A 236 17.59 25.51 7.58
C VAL A 236 18.69 26.14 8.42
N ILE A 237 19.82 26.54 7.79
CA ILE A 237 20.95 27.17 8.48
C ILE A 237 20.52 28.48 9.14
N LEU A 238 19.79 29.33 8.40
CA LEU A 238 19.25 30.60 8.92
C LEU A 238 18.19 30.40 10.00
N GLY A 239 17.49 29.28 9.98
CA GLY A 239 16.44 28.98 10.95
C GLY A 239 16.93 28.34 12.23
N VAL A 240 18.19 27.88 12.28
CA VAL A 240 18.83 27.33 13.50
C VAL A 240 19.67 28.38 14.22
N GLN A 241 20.01 29.48 13.55
CA GLN A 241 20.67 30.65 14.16
C GLN A 241 19.70 31.48 14.99
#